data_cc17c0e11a6c48bde32c6969326cee59
#
_entry.id   cc17c0e11a6c48bde32c6969326cee59
#
_cell.length_a   1.000
_cell.length_b   1.000
_cell.length_c   1.000
_cell.angle_alpha   90.00
_cell.angle_beta   90.00
_cell.angle_gamma   90.00
#
_symmetry.space_group_name_H-M   'P 1'
#
loop_
_entity.id
_entity.type
_entity.pdbx_description
1 polymer ?
#
loop_
_entity_poly.entity_id
_entity_poly.type
_entity_poly.pdbx_seq_one_letter_code
_entity_poly.pdbx_strand_id
1 'polypeptide(L)'
;MEEITKSFENTYESETAYDLVAQAGDIVFDAVIDGGMLDGVPILGILRGAYKATRNLQLYRLMKKVHRFIFQTRDTSLQERQKFIEEYTQKNKENGCEVLLAVIEKLDNTNKVDVLANLMKAKIQGKIDIKDFIRLTTILERIPFSDLPELYKYKNDYFEEGSTDVLLSAGVIYNTVLDANGPNKYRLNSLGISLLKFGLGYDTDAYTRDATHLTTLEWKEFD
;
A
#
# COMPACT_ATOMS: atom_id res chain seq x y z
N MET A 1 9.59 -10.32 -18.42
CA MET A 1 8.42 -9.97 -17.56
C MET A 1 7.61 -11.19 -17.21
N GLU A 2 7.23 -12.03 -18.15
CA GLU A 2 6.42 -13.24 -17.93
C GLU A 2 6.97 -14.18 -16.83
N GLU A 3 8.29 -14.41 -16.79
CA GLU A 3 8.93 -15.22 -15.75
C GLU A 3 8.81 -14.62 -14.34
N ILE A 4 8.93 -13.30 -14.22
CA ILE A 4 8.79 -12.58 -12.95
C ILE A 4 7.34 -12.65 -12.46
N THR A 5 6.37 -12.42 -13.36
CA THR A 5 4.93 -12.52 -13.03
C THR A 5 4.58 -13.92 -12.56
N LYS A 6 4.99 -14.97 -13.31
CA LYS A 6 4.73 -16.36 -12.93
C LYS A 6 5.37 -16.73 -11.59
N SER A 7 6.55 -16.21 -11.33
CA SER A 7 7.25 -16.42 -10.07
C SER A 7 6.55 -15.71 -8.91
N PHE A 8 5.95 -14.55 -9.16
CA PHE A 8 5.10 -13.86 -8.17
C PHE A 8 3.82 -14.64 -7.90
N GLU A 9 3.14 -15.16 -8.94
CA GLU A 9 1.98 -16.06 -8.78
C GLU A 9 2.33 -17.28 -7.91
N ASN A 10 3.39 -17.99 -8.26
CA ASN A 10 3.86 -19.15 -7.48
C ASN A 10 4.15 -18.80 -6.02
N THR A 11 4.70 -17.61 -5.77
CA THR A 11 4.94 -17.13 -4.41
C THR A 11 3.64 -16.82 -3.69
N TYR A 12 2.73 -16.10 -4.37
CA TYR A 12 1.46 -15.65 -3.81
C TYR A 12 0.54 -16.83 -3.43
N GLU A 13 0.62 -17.93 -4.17
CA GLU A 13 -0.12 -19.17 -3.93
C GLU A 13 0.60 -20.16 -3.00
N SER A 14 1.76 -19.82 -2.47
CA SER A 14 2.57 -20.71 -1.62
C SER A 14 2.49 -20.31 -0.15
N GLU A 15 1.94 -21.18 0.71
CA GLU A 15 2.02 -21.01 2.16
C GLU A 15 3.47 -21.07 2.64
N THR A 16 4.26 -22.03 2.12
CA THR A 16 5.67 -22.17 2.48
C THR A 16 6.48 -20.91 2.20
N ALA A 17 6.22 -20.22 1.07
CA ALA A 17 6.90 -18.96 0.76
C ALA A 17 6.55 -17.85 1.75
N TYR A 18 5.29 -17.77 2.16
CA TYR A 18 4.83 -16.83 3.18
C TYR A 18 5.43 -17.14 4.56
N ASP A 19 5.50 -18.41 4.94
CA ASP A 19 6.12 -18.86 6.19
C ASP A 19 7.62 -18.53 6.24
N LEU A 20 8.33 -18.71 5.13
CA LEU A 20 9.75 -18.33 5.01
C LEU A 20 9.95 -16.83 5.21
N VAL A 21 9.11 -16.01 4.59
CA VAL A 21 9.18 -14.56 4.76
C VAL A 21 8.79 -14.15 6.19
N ALA A 22 7.79 -14.81 6.79
CA ALA A 22 7.40 -14.55 8.18
C ALA A 22 8.51 -14.90 9.18
N GLN A 23 9.23 -16.01 8.95
CA GLN A 23 10.37 -16.44 9.78
C GLN A 23 11.58 -15.53 9.62
N ALA A 24 11.83 -15.02 8.41
CA ALA A 24 12.90 -14.05 8.16
C ALA A 24 12.65 -12.73 8.92
N GLY A 25 11.39 -12.43 9.20
CA GLY A 25 11.01 -11.22 9.96
C GLY A 25 11.37 -9.93 9.23
N ASP A 26 11.50 -8.88 10.01
CA ASP A 26 11.95 -7.54 9.56
C ASP A 26 13.48 -7.41 9.65
N ILE A 27 14.19 -8.54 9.59
CA ILE A 27 15.67 -8.60 9.61
C ILE A 27 16.18 -7.75 8.44
N VAL A 28 17.28 -7.05 8.70
CA VAL A 28 17.96 -6.20 7.72
C VAL A 28 17.98 -6.89 6.34
N PHE A 29 17.21 -6.35 5.41
CA PHE A 29 16.95 -6.94 4.11
C PHE A 29 18.24 -7.29 3.34
N ASP A 30 19.32 -6.53 3.56
CA ASP A 30 20.63 -6.77 2.97
C ASP A 30 21.25 -8.10 3.43
N ALA A 31 21.12 -8.46 4.72
CA ALA A 31 21.59 -9.74 5.25
C ALA A 31 20.80 -10.92 4.66
N VAL A 32 19.53 -10.72 4.38
CA VAL A 32 18.64 -11.70 3.74
C VAL A 32 19.05 -11.94 2.27
N ILE A 33 19.41 -10.87 1.54
CA ILE A 33 19.87 -10.97 0.15
C ILE A 33 21.19 -11.73 0.06
N ASP A 34 22.13 -11.46 0.95
CA ASP A 34 23.45 -12.10 0.90
C ASP A 34 23.41 -13.55 1.42
N GLY A 35 22.58 -13.82 2.44
CA GLY A 35 22.51 -15.10 3.11
C GLY A 35 21.74 -16.22 2.39
N GLY A 36 20.99 -15.93 1.32
CA GLY A 36 20.18 -16.94 0.61
C GLY A 36 18.96 -17.47 1.37
N MET A 37 18.63 -16.88 2.51
CA MET A 37 17.53 -17.31 3.38
C MET A 37 16.17 -17.34 2.65
N LEU A 38 15.98 -16.48 1.63
CA LEU A 38 14.76 -16.38 0.84
C LEU A 38 14.84 -17.06 -0.53
N ASP A 39 15.83 -17.91 -0.79
CA ASP A 39 15.93 -18.64 -2.06
C ASP A 39 14.74 -19.60 -2.27
N GLY A 40 14.08 -20.03 -1.18
CA GLY A 40 12.83 -20.80 -1.23
C GLY A 40 11.58 -19.96 -1.59
N VAL A 41 11.69 -18.63 -1.72
CA VAL A 41 10.62 -17.74 -2.14
C VAL A 41 10.79 -17.42 -3.63
N PRO A 42 9.98 -18.01 -4.55
CA PRO A 42 10.25 -18.01 -6.00
C PRO A 42 10.54 -16.64 -6.58
N ILE A 43 9.71 -15.63 -6.29
CA ILE A 43 9.90 -14.26 -6.81
C ILE A 43 11.20 -13.61 -6.29
N LEU A 44 11.51 -13.79 -5.02
CA LEU A 44 12.71 -13.19 -4.41
C LEU A 44 13.98 -13.85 -4.93
N GLY A 45 13.95 -15.16 -5.19
CA GLY A 45 15.06 -15.91 -5.80
C GLY A 45 15.38 -15.38 -7.21
N ILE A 46 14.37 -15.20 -8.07
CA ILE A 46 14.55 -14.67 -9.43
C ILE A 46 15.06 -13.22 -9.40
N LEU A 47 14.40 -12.35 -8.62
CA LEU A 47 14.80 -10.95 -8.50
C LEU A 47 16.23 -10.82 -7.96
N ARG A 48 16.62 -11.65 -6.99
CA ARG A 48 17.97 -11.71 -6.44
C ARG A 48 19.00 -12.15 -7.49
N GLY A 49 18.70 -13.20 -8.25
CA GLY A 49 19.55 -13.67 -9.35
C GLY A 49 19.80 -12.58 -10.39
N ALA A 50 18.73 -11.93 -10.84
CA ALA A 50 18.79 -10.83 -11.81
C ALA A 50 19.55 -9.62 -11.22
N TYR A 51 19.32 -9.26 -9.95
CA TYR A 51 20.07 -8.20 -9.28
C TYR A 51 21.57 -8.52 -9.19
N LYS A 52 21.95 -9.74 -8.77
CA LYS A 52 23.37 -10.15 -8.66
C LYS A 52 24.09 -10.09 -10.01
N ALA A 53 23.37 -10.45 -11.10
CA ALA A 53 23.92 -10.43 -12.45
C ALA A 53 24.11 -9.00 -13.00
N THR A 54 23.20 -8.08 -12.70
CA THR A 54 23.14 -6.75 -13.32
C THR A 54 23.50 -5.59 -12.41
N ARG A 55 23.44 -5.80 -11.10
CA ARG A 55 23.52 -4.74 -10.07
C ARG A 55 22.51 -3.61 -10.27
N ASN A 56 21.37 -3.92 -10.89
CA ASN A 56 20.32 -2.95 -11.18
C ASN A 56 19.58 -2.55 -9.89
N LEU A 57 19.67 -1.27 -9.52
CA LEU A 57 19.05 -0.71 -8.34
C LEU A 57 17.50 -0.80 -8.37
N GLN A 58 16.88 -0.79 -9.55
CA GLN A 58 15.43 -0.94 -9.67
C GLN A 58 14.98 -2.35 -9.25
N LEU A 59 15.75 -3.40 -9.63
CA LEU A 59 15.48 -4.78 -9.19
C LEU A 59 15.64 -4.92 -7.67
N TYR A 60 16.65 -4.28 -7.11
CA TYR A 60 16.83 -4.25 -5.65
C TYR A 60 15.60 -3.60 -4.94
N ARG A 61 15.16 -2.44 -5.43
CA ARG A 61 13.98 -1.75 -4.89
C ARG A 61 12.71 -2.57 -5.04
N LEU A 62 12.50 -3.20 -6.21
CA LEU A 62 11.35 -4.07 -6.43
C LEU A 62 11.38 -5.27 -5.47
N MET A 63 12.53 -5.92 -5.32
CA MET A 63 12.69 -7.05 -4.40
C MET A 63 12.36 -6.65 -2.95
N LYS A 64 12.82 -5.47 -2.50
CA LYS A 64 12.49 -4.92 -1.17
C LYS A 64 10.99 -4.68 -1.00
N LYS A 65 10.33 -4.10 -2.00
CA LYS A 65 8.88 -3.86 -1.97
C LYS A 65 8.08 -5.17 -1.96
N VAL A 66 8.46 -6.14 -2.79
CA VAL A 66 7.79 -7.45 -2.85
C VAL A 66 7.95 -8.21 -1.54
N HIS A 67 9.16 -8.25 -0.98
CA HIS A 67 9.39 -8.85 0.34
C HIS A 67 8.49 -8.21 1.40
N ARG A 68 8.47 -6.87 1.47
CA ARG A 68 7.66 -6.12 2.44
C ARG A 68 6.16 -6.38 2.24
N PHE A 69 5.69 -6.47 1.01
CA PHE A 69 4.28 -6.79 0.72
C PHE A 69 3.91 -8.17 1.24
N ILE A 70 4.72 -9.21 0.96
CA ILE A 70 4.49 -10.58 1.45
C ILE A 70 4.51 -10.59 2.97
N PHE A 71 5.49 -9.94 3.59
CA PHE A 71 5.60 -9.85 5.04
C PHE A 71 4.38 -9.18 5.68
N GLN A 72 3.89 -8.08 5.12
CA GLN A 72 2.72 -7.36 5.64
C GLN A 72 1.40 -8.09 5.43
N THR A 73 1.35 -9.02 4.46
CA THR A 73 0.15 -9.83 4.18
C THR A 73 0.26 -11.27 4.70
N ARG A 74 1.29 -11.59 5.51
CA ARG A 74 1.55 -12.95 6.02
C ARG A 74 0.45 -13.54 6.92
N ASP A 75 -0.39 -12.68 7.48
CA ASP A 75 -1.54 -13.02 8.32
C ASP A 75 -2.79 -13.41 7.50
N THR A 76 -2.71 -13.38 6.17
CA THR A 76 -3.79 -13.81 5.29
C THR A 76 -3.62 -15.28 4.89
N SER A 77 -4.71 -16.04 4.89
CA SER A 77 -4.70 -17.45 4.44
C SER A 77 -4.57 -17.55 2.91
N LEU A 78 -4.10 -18.72 2.44
CA LEU A 78 -4.03 -19.01 1.00
C LEU A 78 -5.38 -18.81 0.31
N GLN A 79 -6.47 -19.30 0.92
CA GLN A 79 -7.82 -19.19 0.36
C GLN A 79 -8.27 -17.74 0.22
N GLU A 80 -7.98 -16.90 1.19
CA GLU A 80 -8.29 -15.47 1.14
C GLU A 80 -7.51 -14.76 0.02
N ARG A 81 -6.23 -15.09 -0.13
CA ARG A 81 -5.39 -14.55 -1.19
C ARG A 81 -5.87 -14.98 -2.59
N GLN A 82 -6.20 -16.26 -2.77
CA GLN A 82 -6.73 -16.78 -4.03
C GLN A 82 -8.05 -16.10 -4.40
N LYS A 83 -9.00 -16.03 -3.46
CA LYS A 83 -10.27 -15.35 -3.69
C LYS A 83 -10.08 -13.87 -4.06
N PHE A 84 -9.15 -13.18 -3.39
CA PHE A 84 -8.83 -11.79 -3.71
C PHE A 84 -8.32 -11.66 -5.15
N ILE A 85 -7.35 -12.49 -5.57
CA ILE A 85 -6.78 -12.44 -6.92
C ILE A 85 -7.81 -12.80 -7.98
N GLU A 86 -8.70 -13.76 -7.75
CA GLU A 86 -9.79 -14.10 -8.66
C GLU A 86 -10.71 -12.88 -8.89
N GLU A 87 -11.18 -12.24 -7.83
CA GLU A 87 -12.03 -11.05 -7.93
C GLU A 87 -11.29 -9.89 -8.61
N TYR A 88 -10.00 -9.73 -8.32
CA TYR A 88 -9.16 -8.68 -8.88
C TYR A 88 -8.92 -8.88 -10.38
N THR A 89 -8.67 -10.13 -10.81
CA THR A 89 -8.58 -10.56 -12.21
C THR A 89 -9.88 -10.29 -12.98
N GLN A 90 -11.01 -10.74 -12.42
CA GLN A 90 -12.32 -10.55 -13.04
C GLN A 90 -12.65 -9.06 -13.23
N LYS A 91 -12.28 -8.22 -12.26
CA LYS A 91 -12.60 -6.80 -12.32
C LYS A 91 -11.71 -6.01 -13.27
N ASN A 92 -10.42 -6.33 -13.32
CA ASN A 92 -9.47 -5.66 -14.22
C ASN A 92 -9.49 -6.23 -15.65
N LYS A 93 -10.00 -7.46 -15.84
CA LYS A 93 -9.92 -8.22 -17.10
C LYS A 93 -8.47 -8.49 -17.55
N GLU A 94 -7.57 -8.53 -16.61
CA GLU A 94 -6.15 -8.80 -16.77
C GLU A 94 -5.70 -9.73 -15.64
N ASN A 95 -4.54 -10.37 -15.77
CA ASN A 95 -3.99 -11.21 -14.71
C ASN A 95 -3.81 -10.41 -13.40
N GLY A 96 -4.53 -10.78 -12.35
CA GLY A 96 -4.53 -10.04 -11.09
C GLY A 96 -3.17 -9.98 -10.41
N CYS A 97 -2.35 -11.04 -10.51
CA CYS A 97 -0.99 -11.04 -9.99
C CYS A 97 -0.07 -10.09 -10.76
N GLU A 98 -0.21 -10.04 -12.09
CA GLU A 98 0.54 -9.10 -12.92
C GLU A 98 0.20 -7.65 -12.58
N VAL A 99 -1.11 -7.35 -12.49
CA VAL A 99 -1.58 -6.00 -12.12
C VAL A 99 -1.11 -5.62 -10.70
N LEU A 100 -1.20 -6.54 -9.73
CA LEU A 100 -0.75 -6.29 -8.36
C LEU A 100 0.76 -6.02 -8.29
N LEU A 101 1.55 -6.82 -9.00
CA LEU A 101 3.00 -6.64 -9.09
C LEU A 101 3.35 -5.30 -9.74
N ALA A 102 2.65 -4.91 -10.79
CA ALA A 102 2.83 -3.61 -11.44
C ALA A 102 2.49 -2.44 -10.51
N VAL A 103 1.44 -2.56 -9.68
CA VAL A 103 1.14 -1.57 -8.65
C VAL A 103 2.29 -1.48 -7.63
N ILE A 104 2.77 -2.61 -7.11
CA ILE A 104 3.90 -2.65 -6.16
C ILE A 104 5.14 -1.97 -6.78
N GLU A 105 5.45 -2.25 -8.04
CA GLU A 105 6.59 -1.68 -8.75
C GLU A 105 6.48 -0.15 -8.86
N LYS A 106 5.31 0.37 -9.21
CA LYS A 106 5.06 1.81 -9.42
C LYS A 106 5.10 2.66 -8.14
N LEU A 107 4.85 2.07 -6.97
CA LEU A 107 4.93 2.84 -5.73
C LEU A 107 6.32 3.47 -5.57
N ASP A 108 6.38 4.79 -5.41
CA ASP A 108 7.61 5.58 -5.31
C ASP A 108 8.37 5.34 -3.98
N ASN A 109 7.64 4.98 -2.92
CA ASN A 109 8.16 4.77 -1.56
C ASN A 109 7.82 3.36 -1.04
N THR A 110 8.79 2.70 -0.39
CA THR A 110 8.60 1.35 0.16
C THR A 110 7.53 1.32 1.26
N ASN A 111 7.36 2.41 2.02
CA ASN A 111 6.33 2.48 3.07
C ASN A 111 4.90 2.53 2.50
N LYS A 112 4.70 2.96 1.26
CA LYS A 112 3.40 2.84 0.59
C LYS A 112 2.96 1.39 0.38
N VAL A 113 3.91 0.45 0.39
CA VAL A 113 3.59 -0.98 0.29
C VAL A 113 2.80 -1.46 1.50
N ASP A 114 3.07 -0.91 2.69
CA ASP A 114 2.28 -1.23 3.90
C ASP A 114 0.85 -0.74 3.76
N VAL A 115 0.68 0.46 3.21
CA VAL A 115 -0.65 1.03 2.94
C VAL A 115 -1.41 0.14 1.94
N LEU A 116 -0.74 -0.29 0.86
CA LEU A 116 -1.32 -1.22 -0.12
C LEU A 116 -1.72 -2.56 0.53
N ALA A 117 -0.84 -3.14 1.34
CA ALA A 117 -1.10 -4.39 2.06
C ALA A 117 -2.29 -4.26 3.03
N ASN A 118 -2.38 -3.15 3.75
CA ASN A 118 -3.49 -2.86 4.65
C ASN A 118 -4.81 -2.72 3.89
N LEU A 119 -4.82 -2.04 2.73
CA LEU A 119 -5.99 -1.93 1.86
C LEU A 119 -6.42 -3.30 1.32
N MET A 120 -5.46 -4.15 0.93
CA MET A 120 -5.75 -5.52 0.51
C MET A 120 -6.40 -6.32 1.64
N LYS A 121 -5.84 -6.26 2.86
CA LYS A 121 -6.44 -6.92 4.04
C LYS A 121 -7.84 -6.39 4.34
N ALA A 122 -8.06 -5.08 4.23
CA ALA A 122 -9.39 -4.49 4.39
C ALA A 122 -10.39 -4.99 3.35
N LYS A 123 -9.94 -5.21 2.09
CA LYS A 123 -10.77 -5.83 1.04
C LYS A 123 -11.07 -7.30 1.36
N ILE A 124 -10.09 -8.07 1.78
CA ILE A 124 -10.27 -9.48 2.20
C ILE A 124 -11.28 -9.58 3.34
N GLN A 125 -11.23 -8.66 4.30
CA GLN A 125 -12.14 -8.58 5.44
C GLN A 125 -13.53 -8.01 5.09
N GLY A 126 -13.77 -7.65 3.83
CA GLY A 126 -15.06 -7.09 3.38
C GLY A 126 -15.34 -5.65 3.85
N LYS A 127 -14.33 -4.93 4.36
CA LYS A 127 -14.45 -3.53 4.83
C LYS A 127 -14.50 -2.53 3.67
N ILE A 128 -13.91 -2.88 2.54
CA ILE A 128 -13.99 -2.17 1.26
C ILE A 128 -14.30 -3.17 0.14
N ASP A 129 -14.91 -2.72 -0.93
CA ASP A 129 -15.16 -3.56 -2.09
C ASP A 129 -13.95 -3.56 -3.06
N ILE A 130 -13.96 -4.46 -4.05
CA ILE A 130 -12.87 -4.58 -5.02
C ILE A 130 -12.72 -3.34 -5.92
N LYS A 131 -13.82 -2.64 -6.20
CA LYS A 131 -13.82 -1.42 -7.01
C LYS A 131 -13.15 -0.27 -6.25
N ASP A 132 -13.44 -0.14 -4.97
CA ASP A 132 -12.81 0.86 -4.13
C ASP A 132 -11.34 0.53 -3.87
N PHE A 133 -10.98 -0.76 -3.71
CA PHE A 133 -9.57 -1.18 -3.67
C PHE A 133 -8.81 -0.71 -4.91
N ILE A 134 -9.33 -0.96 -6.12
CA ILE A 134 -8.70 -0.54 -7.39
C ILE A 134 -8.53 1.00 -7.46
N ARG A 135 -9.55 1.74 -7.03
CA ARG A 135 -9.46 3.21 -6.98
C ARG A 135 -8.41 3.69 -5.99
N LEU A 136 -8.39 3.07 -4.79
CA LEU A 136 -7.45 3.41 -3.75
C LEU A 136 -6.00 3.10 -4.13
N THR A 137 -5.73 2.02 -4.88
CA THR A 137 -4.39 1.74 -5.41
C THR A 137 -3.94 2.82 -6.39
N THR A 138 -4.82 3.27 -7.30
CA THR A 138 -4.52 4.36 -8.24
C THR A 138 -4.28 5.69 -7.50
N ILE A 139 -5.05 5.96 -6.46
CA ILE A 139 -4.88 7.14 -5.61
C ILE A 139 -3.54 7.08 -4.88
N LEU A 140 -3.20 5.93 -4.30
CA LEU A 140 -1.95 5.72 -3.58
C LEU A 140 -0.71 5.93 -4.46
N GLU A 141 -0.78 5.55 -5.74
CA GLU A 141 0.31 5.83 -6.70
C GLU A 141 0.54 7.34 -6.87
N ARG A 142 -0.52 8.16 -6.87
CA ARG A 142 -0.49 9.60 -7.20
C ARG A 142 -0.11 10.51 -6.04
N ILE A 143 -0.49 10.17 -4.81
CA ILE A 143 -0.20 11.01 -3.64
C ILE A 143 1.24 10.77 -3.20
N PRO A 144 2.12 11.78 -3.08
CA PRO A 144 3.44 11.62 -2.47
C PRO A 144 3.33 11.01 -1.06
N PHE A 145 4.31 10.18 -0.68
CA PHE A 145 4.27 9.54 0.63
C PHE A 145 4.21 10.57 1.78
N SER A 146 4.90 11.70 1.64
CA SER A 146 4.89 12.82 2.60
C SER A 146 3.50 13.41 2.86
N ASP A 147 2.61 13.34 1.86
CA ASP A 147 1.30 13.99 1.92
C ASP A 147 0.19 13.06 2.45
N LEU A 148 0.47 11.76 2.52
CA LEU A 148 -0.50 10.79 3.05
C LEU A 148 -0.94 11.10 4.49
N PRO A 149 -0.06 11.48 5.43
CA PRO A 149 -0.46 11.87 6.78
C PRO A 149 -1.35 13.11 6.83
N GLU A 150 -1.18 14.02 5.86
CA GLU A 150 -1.95 15.24 5.79
C GLU A 150 -3.46 15.00 5.64
N LEU A 151 -3.85 13.81 5.12
CA LEU A 151 -5.25 13.38 5.04
C LEU A 151 -5.97 13.51 6.39
N TYR A 152 -5.27 13.30 7.51
CA TYR A 152 -5.88 13.39 8.83
C TYR A 152 -6.46 14.77 9.14
N LYS A 153 -5.85 15.84 8.65
CA LYS A 153 -6.30 17.22 8.83
C LYS A 153 -7.70 17.43 8.21
N TYR A 154 -7.96 16.77 7.09
CA TYR A 154 -9.23 16.88 6.34
C TYR A 154 -10.35 15.95 6.85
N LYS A 155 -10.16 15.30 7.98
CA LYS A 155 -11.21 14.50 8.64
C LYS A 155 -12.45 15.37 8.95
N ASN A 156 -12.21 16.61 9.39
CA ASN A 156 -13.20 17.68 9.52
C ASN A 156 -12.94 18.76 8.47
N ASP A 157 -13.78 19.77 8.41
CA ASP A 157 -13.54 20.91 7.52
C ASP A 157 -12.21 21.60 7.86
N TYR A 158 -11.30 21.61 6.91
CA TYR A 158 -9.98 22.19 7.07
C TYR A 158 -9.66 23.18 5.95
N PHE A 159 -8.86 24.19 6.25
CA PHE A 159 -8.49 25.23 5.30
C PHE A 159 -7.50 24.72 4.26
N GLU A 160 -7.36 25.48 3.17
CA GLU A 160 -6.37 25.22 2.13
C GLU A 160 -4.93 25.26 2.70
N GLU A 161 -4.14 24.24 2.41
CA GLU A 161 -2.70 24.13 2.71
C GLU A 161 -1.93 23.61 1.49
N GLY A 162 -0.61 23.52 1.57
CA GLY A 162 0.24 23.15 0.45
C GLY A 162 -0.04 21.77 -0.17
N SER A 163 -0.57 20.80 0.62
CA SER A 163 -0.96 19.48 0.12
C SER A 163 -2.37 19.42 -0.48
N THR A 164 -3.18 20.48 -0.34
CA THR A 164 -4.60 20.50 -0.75
C THR A 164 -4.76 20.17 -2.22
N ASP A 165 -4.00 20.82 -3.11
CA ASP A 165 -4.09 20.62 -4.56
C ASP A 165 -3.79 19.18 -4.96
N VAL A 166 -2.79 18.57 -4.34
CA VAL A 166 -2.41 17.17 -4.58
C VAL A 166 -3.53 16.22 -4.14
N LEU A 167 -4.06 16.41 -2.93
CA LEU A 167 -5.12 15.56 -2.37
C LEU A 167 -6.44 15.75 -3.11
N LEU A 168 -6.75 16.97 -3.54
CA LEU A 168 -7.93 17.28 -4.37
C LEU A 168 -7.81 16.61 -5.74
N SER A 169 -6.67 16.75 -6.42
CA SER A 169 -6.41 16.13 -7.72
C SER A 169 -6.37 14.62 -7.66
N ALA A 170 -5.95 14.05 -6.55
CA ALA A 170 -6.02 12.61 -6.31
C ALA A 170 -7.45 12.12 -6.04
N GLY A 171 -8.39 13.02 -5.76
CA GLY A 171 -9.81 12.71 -5.57
C GLY A 171 -10.13 12.12 -4.19
N VAL A 172 -9.40 12.51 -3.14
CA VAL A 172 -9.61 12.05 -1.75
C VAL A 172 -10.26 13.08 -0.85
N ILE A 173 -10.25 14.35 -1.26
CA ILE A 173 -10.93 15.47 -0.59
C ILE A 173 -11.85 16.21 -1.57
N TYR A 174 -12.75 17.00 -1.02
CA TYR A 174 -13.63 17.88 -1.79
C TYR A 174 -13.83 19.21 -1.07
N ASN A 175 -14.16 20.27 -1.83
CA ASN A 175 -14.47 21.57 -1.27
C ASN A 175 -15.86 21.55 -0.63
N THR A 176 -15.99 22.02 0.62
CA THR A 176 -17.24 22.06 1.38
C THR A 176 -17.90 23.43 1.39
N VAL A 177 -17.22 24.47 0.87
CA VAL A 177 -17.73 25.85 0.88
C VAL A 177 -18.63 26.09 -0.31
N LEU A 178 -19.86 26.55 -0.04
CA LEU A 178 -20.84 26.96 -1.04
C LEU A 178 -20.85 28.48 -1.26
N ASP A 179 -20.20 29.25 -0.41
CA ASP A 179 -20.17 30.71 -0.47
C ASP A 179 -18.85 31.20 -1.10
N ALA A 180 -18.95 31.91 -2.22
CA ALA A 180 -17.80 32.47 -2.94
C ALA A 180 -16.98 33.53 -2.15
N ASN A 181 -17.52 34.05 -1.05
CA ASN A 181 -16.84 35.04 -0.21
C ASN A 181 -16.16 34.47 1.03
N GLY A 182 -16.31 33.18 1.30
CA GLY A 182 -15.68 32.50 2.44
C GLY A 182 -14.34 31.87 2.08
N PRO A 183 -13.48 31.59 3.07
CA PRO A 183 -12.24 30.84 2.83
C PRO A 183 -12.59 29.40 2.41
N ASN A 184 -11.87 28.89 1.43
CA ASN A 184 -12.01 27.50 0.99
C ASN A 184 -11.78 26.53 2.15
N LYS A 185 -12.70 25.58 2.30
CA LYS A 185 -12.59 24.48 3.25
C LYS A 185 -12.78 23.16 2.52
N TYR A 186 -12.04 22.17 2.97
CA TYR A 186 -12.02 20.85 2.35
C TYR A 186 -12.27 19.77 3.38
N ARG A 187 -12.83 18.66 2.93
CA ARG A 187 -13.11 17.47 3.75
C ARG A 187 -12.83 16.20 2.97
N LEU A 188 -12.49 15.12 3.68
CA LEU A 188 -12.36 13.79 3.08
C LEU A 188 -13.69 13.32 2.47
N ASN A 189 -13.62 12.75 1.28
CA ASN A 189 -14.70 11.95 0.72
C ASN A 189 -14.60 10.49 1.21
N SER A 190 -15.50 9.61 0.74
CA SER A 190 -15.53 8.20 1.15
C SER A 190 -14.22 7.46 0.87
N LEU A 191 -13.54 7.73 -0.26
CA LEU A 191 -12.25 7.12 -0.59
C LEU A 191 -11.14 7.65 0.30
N GLY A 192 -11.12 8.95 0.59
CA GLY A 192 -10.19 9.56 1.54
C GLY A 192 -10.34 8.99 2.95
N ILE A 193 -11.58 8.82 3.42
CA ILE A 193 -11.87 8.16 4.71
C ILE A 193 -11.37 6.71 4.70
N SER A 194 -11.63 5.95 3.63
CA SER A 194 -11.17 4.57 3.51
C SER A 194 -9.66 4.47 3.48
N LEU A 195 -8.96 5.37 2.76
CA LEU A 195 -7.50 5.42 2.74
C LEU A 195 -6.93 5.74 4.12
N LEU A 196 -7.49 6.74 4.80
CA LEU A 196 -7.07 7.13 6.14
C LEU A 196 -7.29 6.01 7.16
N LYS A 197 -8.49 5.41 7.18
CA LYS A 197 -8.87 4.38 8.15
C LYS A 197 -8.18 3.04 7.89
N PHE A 198 -8.30 2.53 6.68
CA PHE A 198 -7.90 1.18 6.36
C PHE A 198 -6.48 1.09 5.80
N GLY A 199 -6.02 2.11 5.08
CA GLY A 199 -4.67 2.15 4.55
C GLY A 199 -3.64 2.60 5.60
N LEU A 200 -3.92 3.72 6.25
CA LEU A 200 -3.00 4.35 7.20
C LEU A 200 -3.27 3.96 8.67
N GLY A 201 -4.38 3.27 8.97
CA GLY A 201 -4.69 2.77 10.31
C GLY A 201 -5.15 3.81 11.30
N TYR A 202 -5.58 5.00 10.84
CA TYR A 202 -6.09 6.02 11.75
C TYR A 202 -7.52 5.71 12.20
N ASP A 203 -7.80 5.92 13.49
CA ASP A 203 -9.16 5.87 14.01
C ASP A 203 -9.95 7.09 13.50
N THR A 204 -10.92 6.82 12.64
CA THR A 204 -11.82 7.84 12.10
C THR A 204 -13.09 7.98 12.92
N ASP A 205 -13.35 7.10 13.87
CA ASP A 205 -14.59 7.04 14.66
C ASP A 205 -14.47 7.87 15.95
N ALA A 206 -13.22 8.14 16.41
CA ALA A 206 -13.00 9.04 17.52
C ALA A 206 -13.21 10.51 17.09
N TYR A 207 -14.38 11.06 17.39
CA TYR A 207 -14.62 12.50 17.39
C TYR A 207 -13.80 13.15 18.49
N THR A 208 -12.53 13.44 18.26
CA THR A 208 -11.77 14.30 19.17
C THR A 208 -12.02 15.75 18.81
N ARG A 209 -12.71 16.45 19.69
CA ARG A 209 -12.96 17.91 19.65
C ARG A 209 -11.70 18.76 19.83
N ASP A 210 -10.52 18.16 19.99
CA ASP A 210 -9.29 18.89 20.31
C ASP A 210 -8.32 18.87 19.13
N ALA A 211 -8.38 19.95 18.33
CA ALA A 211 -7.40 20.25 17.30
C ALA A 211 -6.01 20.65 17.85
N THR A 212 -5.82 20.63 19.16
CA THR A 212 -4.60 21.09 19.84
C THR A 212 -3.50 20.03 19.96
N HIS A 213 -3.74 18.78 19.58
CA HIS A 213 -2.73 17.71 19.67
C HIS A 213 -2.10 17.29 18.33
N LEU A 214 -2.27 18.06 17.26
CA LEU A 214 -1.72 17.74 15.94
C LEU A 214 -0.22 18.02 15.77
N THR A 215 0.46 18.51 16.80
CA THR A 215 1.89 18.87 16.72
C THR A 215 2.85 17.73 17.08
N THR A 216 2.39 16.55 17.44
CA THR A 216 3.24 15.40 17.79
C THR A 216 2.68 14.10 17.20
N LEU A 217 2.57 14.02 15.88
CA LEU A 217 2.60 12.72 15.21
C LEU A 217 4.07 12.30 15.12
N GLU A 218 4.59 11.77 16.21
CA GLU A 218 5.78 10.95 16.14
C GLU A 218 5.43 9.72 15.28
N TRP A 219 5.94 9.74 14.05
CA TRP A 219 6.11 8.52 13.31
C TRP A 219 6.94 7.61 14.21
N LYS A 220 6.37 6.49 14.65
CA LYS A 220 7.21 5.41 15.11
C LYS A 220 8.11 5.08 13.93
N GLU A 221 9.36 5.53 14.04
CA GLU A 221 10.42 5.11 13.17
C GLU A 221 10.39 3.58 13.23
N PHE A 222 10.00 3.00 12.14
CA PHE A 222 10.20 1.58 11.91
C PHE A 222 11.66 1.45 11.49
N ASP A 223 12.54 1.42 12.51
CA ASP A 223 13.92 0.98 12.35
C ASP A 223 13.98 -0.50 11.93
#